data_9aa4bb1c91eaa1c3b641b36e3cbf8876
#
_entry.id   9aa4bb1c91eaa1c3b641b36e3cbf8876
#
_cell.length_a   1.000
_cell.length_b   1.000
_cell.length_c   1.000
_cell.angle_alpha   90.00
_cell.angle_beta   90.00
_cell.angle_gamma   90.00
#
_symmetry.space_group_name_H-M   'P 1'
#
loop_
_entity.id
_entity.type
_entity.pdbx_description
1 polymer ?
#
loop_
_entity_poly.entity_id
_entity_poly.type
_entity_poly.pdbx_seq_one_letter_code
_entity_poly.pdbx_strand_id
1 'polypeptide(L)'
;MQEQKRTFKYGDVFHVAGLDWIVLRTTPAPTPDCSDLHFCEATEDVFQAPFDENECNDWNKASLRKRLNGEFLDNLIAECPGLKDAIVPTYRDLTADDGLRDYGNCLDKVTMLTADEYRQTRDLHPAPEHWRWLITPDGTPKSSGTSFVRYVSSDGSLNSHIRVQRR
;
A
#
# COMPACT_ATOMS: atom_id res chain seq x y z
N MET A 1 -13.03 -32.31 13.19
CA MET A 1 -13.18 -30.89 13.66
C MET A 1 -13.20 -30.00 12.42
N GLN A 2 -14.31 -29.34 12.16
CA GLN A 2 -14.33 -28.31 11.13
C GLN A 2 -13.50 -27.14 11.67
N GLU A 3 -12.40 -26.79 11.01
CA GLU A 3 -11.69 -25.52 11.25
C GLU A 3 -12.70 -24.40 11.02
N GLN A 4 -12.98 -23.66 12.07
CA GLN A 4 -13.87 -22.51 12.00
C GLN A 4 -13.16 -21.44 11.17
N LYS A 5 -13.61 -21.24 9.91
CA LYS A 5 -13.07 -20.26 8.97
C LYS A 5 -13.13 -18.88 9.65
N ARG A 6 -11.99 -18.34 10.05
CA ARG A 6 -11.91 -16.99 10.63
C ARG A 6 -12.27 -15.97 9.56
N THR A 7 -13.32 -15.20 9.78
CA THR A 7 -13.71 -14.09 8.90
C THR A 7 -13.23 -12.81 9.54
N PHE A 8 -12.34 -12.10 8.86
CA PHE A 8 -11.89 -10.77 9.29
C PHE A 8 -12.83 -9.68 8.78
N LYS A 9 -13.00 -8.62 9.57
CA LYS A 9 -13.83 -7.46 9.27
C LYS A 9 -12.97 -6.19 9.21
N TYR A 10 -13.52 -5.14 8.62
CA TYR A 10 -12.94 -3.81 8.64
C TYR A 10 -12.51 -3.40 10.06
N GLY A 11 -11.25 -2.98 10.20
CA GLY A 11 -10.66 -2.59 11.48
C GLY A 11 -10.14 -3.72 12.36
N ASP A 12 -10.35 -5.01 12.01
CA ASP A 12 -9.75 -6.12 12.75
C ASP A 12 -8.23 -6.10 12.60
N VAL A 13 -7.54 -6.41 13.70
CA VAL A 13 -6.07 -6.52 13.73
C VAL A 13 -5.68 -7.98 13.94
N PHE A 14 -4.65 -8.42 13.22
CA PHE A 14 -4.07 -9.76 13.37
C PHE A 14 -2.55 -9.71 13.22
N HIS A 15 -1.86 -10.67 13.83
CA HIS A 15 -0.40 -10.77 13.81
C HIS A 15 0.08 -11.86 12.87
N VAL A 16 0.97 -11.51 11.92
CA VAL A 16 1.64 -12.47 11.02
C VAL A 16 2.98 -11.92 10.55
N ALA A 17 3.95 -12.82 10.39
CA ALA A 17 5.32 -12.51 9.96
C ALA A 17 5.96 -11.37 10.77
N GLY A 18 5.80 -11.40 12.10
CA GLY A 18 6.40 -10.43 13.02
C GLY A 18 5.76 -9.04 13.01
N LEU A 19 4.67 -8.81 12.30
CA LEU A 19 3.98 -7.53 12.17
C LEU A 19 2.49 -7.67 12.53
N ASP A 20 1.93 -6.58 13.04
CA ASP A 20 0.49 -6.42 13.20
C ASP A 20 -0.11 -5.77 11.96
N TRP A 21 -1.21 -6.33 11.49
CA TRP A 21 -1.90 -5.90 10.26
C TRP A 21 -3.34 -5.54 10.58
N ILE A 22 -3.80 -4.41 10.06
CA ILE A 22 -5.19 -3.96 10.17
C ILE A 22 -5.93 -4.17 8.85
N VAL A 23 -7.14 -4.70 8.90
CA VAL A 23 -7.97 -4.95 7.73
C VAL A 23 -8.65 -3.66 7.28
N LEU A 24 -8.31 -3.20 6.07
CA LEU A 24 -8.87 -1.98 5.46
C LEU A 24 -10.04 -2.26 4.51
N ARG A 25 -10.08 -3.45 3.92
CA ARG A 25 -11.16 -3.86 3.01
C ARG A 25 -11.25 -5.37 2.94
N THR A 26 -12.45 -5.89 2.87
CA THR A 26 -12.72 -7.31 2.59
C THR A 26 -13.50 -7.43 1.30
N THR A 27 -12.99 -8.26 0.39
CA THR A 27 -13.70 -8.65 -0.84
C THR A 27 -14.20 -10.07 -0.63
N PRO A 28 -15.52 -10.30 -0.65
CA PRO A 28 -16.09 -11.62 -0.46
C PRO A 28 -15.59 -12.62 -1.52
N ALA A 29 -15.43 -13.85 -1.11
CA ALA A 29 -15.09 -14.95 -2.00
C ALA A 29 -16.15 -15.11 -3.11
N PRO A 30 -15.72 -15.33 -4.36
CA PRO A 30 -16.65 -15.52 -5.48
C PRO A 30 -17.45 -16.84 -5.36
N THR A 31 -16.92 -17.84 -4.62
CA THR A 31 -17.56 -19.13 -4.38
C THR A 31 -17.32 -19.56 -2.93
N PRO A 32 -18.16 -20.46 -2.36
CA PRO A 32 -18.02 -20.97 -0.98
C PRO A 32 -16.70 -21.69 -0.72
N ASP A 33 -16.06 -22.24 -1.76
CA ASP A 33 -14.80 -22.98 -1.64
C ASP A 33 -13.57 -22.06 -1.58
N CYS A 34 -13.73 -20.79 -1.91
CA CYS A 34 -12.68 -19.79 -1.80
C CYS A 34 -12.70 -19.11 -0.43
N SER A 35 -11.61 -18.41 -0.11
CA SER A 35 -11.54 -17.51 1.05
C SER A 35 -11.79 -16.07 0.63
N ASP A 36 -12.34 -15.28 1.54
CA ASP A 36 -12.41 -13.84 1.38
C ASP A 36 -11.00 -13.26 1.20
N LEU A 37 -10.87 -12.20 0.42
CA LEU A 37 -9.64 -11.46 0.24
C LEU A 37 -9.65 -10.23 1.15
N HIS A 38 -8.58 -10.03 1.89
CA HIS A 38 -8.41 -8.89 2.79
C HIS A 38 -7.29 -8.01 2.29
N PHE A 39 -7.59 -6.72 2.11
CA PHE A 39 -6.58 -5.70 1.90
C PHE A 39 -6.20 -5.13 3.26
N CYS A 40 -4.92 -5.31 3.63
CA CYS A 40 -4.44 -5.01 4.97
C CYS A 40 -3.25 -4.07 4.94
N GLU A 41 -3.07 -3.29 5.99
CA GLU A 41 -1.92 -2.41 6.20
C GLU A 41 -1.18 -2.82 7.48
N ALA A 42 0.14 -2.72 7.48
CA ALA A 42 0.93 -2.84 8.70
C ALA A 42 0.62 -1.66 9.63
N THR A 43 0.40 -1.93 10.92
CA THR A 43 0.01 -0.90 11.90
C THR A 43 1.18 0.01 12.30
N GLU A 44 2.41 -0.41 12.03
CA GLU A 44 3.63 0.32 12.36
C GLU A 44 4.46 0.61 11.10
N ASP A 45 5.33 1.62 11.18
CA ASP A 45 6.29 1.92 10.13
C ASP A 45 7.33 0.81 10.04
N VAL A 46 7.47 0.17 8.88
CA VAL A 46 8.34 -1.00 8.70
C VAL A 46 9.77 -0.61 8.30
N PHE A 47 9.96 0.48 7.57
CA PHE A 47 11.27 1.07 7.23
C PHE A 47 11.10 2.45 6.60
N GLN A 48 12.22 3.19 6.48
CA GLN A 48 12.28 4.46 5.77
C GLN A 48 13.03 4.29 4.44
N ALA A 49 12.49 4.85 3.37
CA ALA A 49 13.10 4.85 2.05
C ALA A 49 12.57 6.03 1.22
N PRO A 50 13.33 6.50 0.19
CA PRO A 50 12.75 7.37 -0.81
C PRO A 50 11.65 6.63 -1.59
N PHE A 51 10.71 7.37 -2.15
CA PHE A 51 9.72 6.79 -3.06
C PHE A 51 10.43 6.23 -4.32
N ASP A 52 11.30 7.03 -4.90
CA ASP A 52 12.15 6.63 -6.02
C ASP A 52 13.52 7.32 -5.98
N GLU A 53 14.58 6.55 -6.24
CA GLU A 53 15.96 7.05 -6.29
C GLU A 53 16.28 7.83 -7.57
N ASN A 54 15.44 7.69 -8.62
CA ASN A 54 15.64 8.27 -9.95
C ASN A 54 14.69 9.44 -10.25
N GLU A 55 14.16 10.09 -9.23
CA GLU A 55 13.25 11.27 -9.33
C GLU A 55 11.96 11.03 -10.13
N CYS A 56 11.40 9.84 -10.07
CA CYS A 56 10.18 9.50 -10.79
C CYS A 56 9.02 9.21 -9.83
N ASN A 57 7.88 9.87 -10.04
CA ASN A 57 6.67 9.63 -9.27
C ASN A 57 5.74 8.57 -9.89
N ASP A 58 6.19 7.89 -10.95
CA ASP A 58 5.50 6.74 -11.54
C ASP A 58 5.76 5.49 -10.70
N TRP A 59 4.74 5.03 -9.99
CA TRP A 59 4.82 3.83 -9.17
C TRP A 59 5.29 2.60 -9.93
N ASN A 60 4.96 2.47 -11.22
CA ASN A 60 5.44 1.36 -12.06
C ASN A 60 6.97 1.25 -12.08
N LYS A 61 7.68 2.36 -11.92
CA LYS A 61 9.15 2.46 -11.99
C LYS A 61 9.81 2.63 -10.64
N ALA A 62 9.04 2.99 -9.61
CA ALA A 62 9.54 3.37 -8.29
C ALA A 62 10.44 2.31 -7.67
N SER A 63 11.60 2.75 -7.14
CA SER A 63 12.54 1.89 -6.43
C SER A 63 11.91 1.30 -5.17
N LEU A 64 11.04 2.06 -4.49
CA LEU A 64 10.29 1.58 -3.33
C LEU A 64 9.35 0.41 -3.68
N ARG A 65 8.64 0.48 -4.82
CA ARG A 65 7.81 -0.64 -5.31
C ARG A 65 8.61 -1.91 -5.50
N LYS A 66 9.78 -1.80 -6.12
CA LYS A 66 10.69 -2.94 -6.34
C LYS A 66 11.15 -3.55 -5.01
N ARG A 67 11.48 -2.72 -4.04
CA ARG A 67 11.87 -3.16 -2.71
C ARG A 67 10.73 -3.86 -1.97
N LEU A 68 9.52 -3.32 -2.02
CA LEU A 68 8.34 -3.93 -1.38
C LEU A 68 7.99 -5.30 -1.97
N ASN A 69 8.02 -5.44 -3.31
CA ASN A 69 7.67 -6.69 -4.00
C ASN A 69 8.88 -7.64 -4.21
N GLY A 70 10.08 -7.26 -3.75
CA GLY A 70 11.28 -8.07 -3.69
C GLY A 70 11.67 -8.38 -2.24
N GLU A 71 12.70 -7.70 -1.74
CA GLU A 71 13.30 -7.94 -0.42
C GLU A 71 12.28 -8.02 0.72
N PHE A 72 11.36 -7.06 0.79
CA PHE A 72 10.38 -7.03 1.88
C PHE A 72 9.40 -8.22 1.80
N LEU A 73 8.87 -8.51 0.62
CA LEU A 73 8.00 -9.68 0.41
C LEU A 73 8.72 -10.99 0.70
N ASP A 74 9.98 -11.11 0.28
CA ASP A 74 10.80 -12.31 0.53
C ASP A 74 11.01 -12.52 2.04
N ASN A 75 11.25 -11.44 2.79
CA ASN A 75 11.37 -11.50 4.25
C ASN A 75 10.06 -11.94 4.93
N LEU A 76 8.91 -11.41 4.50
CA LEU A 76 7.60 -11.86 5.01
C LEU A 76 7.37 -13.36 4.77
N ILE A 77 7.73 -13.85 3.58
CA ILE A 77 7.60 -15.28 3.22
C ILE A 77 8.60 -16.13 4.02
N ALA A 78 9.80 -15.64 4.28
CA ALA A 78 10.79 -16.34 5.11
C ALA A 78 10.30 -16.51 6.55
N GLU A 79 9.69 -15.47 7.13
CA GLU A 79 9.12 -15.51 8.48
C GLU A 79 7.86 -16.40 8.55
N CYS A 80 7.03 -16.38 7.50
CA CYS A 80 5.79 -17.17 7.42
C CYS A 80 5.62 -17.75 6.01
N PRO A 81 6.15 -18.97 5.75
CA PRO A 81 6.13 -19.58 4.40
C PRO A 81 4.76 -19.71 3.75
N GLY A 82 3.69 -19.87 4.54
CA GLY A 82 2.31 -19.93 4.04
C GLY A 82 1.86 -18.66 3.30
N LEU A 83 2.52 -17.53 3.52
CA LEU A 83 2.21 -16.26 2.84
C LEU A 83 2.51 -16.31 1.34
N LYS A 84 3.39 -17.20 0.89
CA LYS A 84 3.71 -17.37 -0.53
C LYS A 84 2.47 -17.60 -1.38
N ASP A 85 1.54 -18.41 -0.89
CA ASP A 85 0.30 -18.78 -1.57
C ASP A 85 -0.90 -17.93 -1.11
N ALA A 86 -0.82 -17.34 0.10
CA ALA A 86 -1.88 -16.51 0.66
C ALA A 86 -1.90 -15.08 0.13
N ILE A 87 -0.72 -14.50 -0.18
CA ILE A 87 -0.64 -13.14 -0.73
C ILE A 87 -0.90 -13.18 -2.23
N VAL A 88 -2.01 -12.59 -2.66
CA VAL A 88 -2.37 -12.49 -4.07
C VAL A 88 -2.11 -11.09 -4.62
N PRO A 89 -1.79 -10.94 -5.92
CA PRO A 89 -1.63 -9.62 -6.54
C PRO A 89 -2.95 -8.84 -6.49
N THR A 90 -2.85 -7.56 -6.17
CA THR A 90 -3.99 -6.63 -6.17
C THR A 90 -3.82 -5.55 -7.23
N TYR A 91 -4.93 -5.15 -7.85
CA TYR A 91 -4.97 -4.06 -8.82
C TYR A 91 -4.69 -2.71 -8.13
N ARG A 92 -3.79 -1.94 -8.73
CA ARG A 92 -3.43 -0.59 -8.28
C ARG A 92 -3.73 0.41 -9.38
N ASP A 93 -4.64 1.33 -9.12
CA ASP A 93 -4.93 2.47 -9.98
C ASP A 93 -3.86 3.56 -9.74
N LEU A 94 -3.17 3.97 -10.80
CA LEU A 94 -2.12 4.98 -10.76
C LEU A 94 -2.59 6.33 -11.31
N THR A 95 -3.89 6.56 -11.34
CA THR A 95 -4.46 7.86 -11.68
C THR A 95 -3.86 8.93 -10.75
N ALA A 96 -3.32 9.99 -11.35
CA ALA A 96 -2.78 11.12 -10.62
C ALA A 96 -3.88 11.90 -9.89
N ASP A 97 -3.51 12.66 -8.86
CA ASP A 97 -4.46 13.43 -8.06
C ASP A 97 -5.15 14.55 -8.89
N ASP A 98 -4.51 14.99 -9.97
CA ASP A 98 -5.07 15.92 -10.97
C ASP A 98 -5.99 15.23 -12.01
N GLY A 99 -6.19 13.91 -11.90
CA GLY A 99 -7.08 13.12 -12.76
C GLY A 99 -6.43 12.54 -14.02
N LEU A 100 -5.15 12.79 -14.32
CA LEU A 100 -4.45 12.22 -15.46
C LEU A 100 -4.16 10.73 -15.24
N ARG A 101 -4.30 9.93 -16.31
CA ARG A 101 -4.19 8.46 -16.27
C ARG A 101 -3.00 7.90 -17.05
N ASP A 102 -1.99 8.71 -17.31
CA ASP A 102 -0.85 8.37 -18.15
C ASP A 102 -0.06 7.17 -17.64
N TYR A 103 -0.02 6.97 -16.32
CA TYR A 103 0.70 5.88 -15.69
C TYR A 103 -0.09 4.55 -15.67
N GLY A 104 -1.38 4.59 -16.01
CA GLY A 104 -2.22 3.40 -16.12
C GLY A 104 -2.46 2.71 -14.77
N ASN A 105 -2.04 1.47 -14.66
CA ASN A 105 -2.24 0.61 -13.49
C ASN A 105 -1.13 -0.43 -13.38
N CYS A 106 -1.11 -1.16 -12.25
CA CYS A 106 -0.26 -2.33 -12.07
C CYS A 106 -0.91 -3.36 -11.13
N LEU A 107 -0.25 -4.50 -10.99
CA LEU A 107 -0.58 -5.54 -10.02
C LEU A 107 0.58 -5.66 -9.03
N ASP A 108 0.29 -5.56 -7.73
CA ASP A 108 1.27 -5.71 -6.66
C ASP A 108 0.80 -6.68 -5.58
N LYS A 109 1.73 -7.48 -5.07
CA LYS A 109 1.52 -8.31 -3.87
C LYS A 109 1.65 -7.50 -2.59
N VAL A 110 2.61 -6.56 -2.56
CA VAL A 110 2.82 -5.60 -1.47
C VAL A 110 2.85 -4.19 -2.06
N THR A 111 2.13 -3.29 -1.44
CA THR A 111 1.94 -1.92 -1.95
C THR A 111 1.77 -0.93 -0.79
N MET A 112 1.68 0.34 -1.11
CA MET A 112 1.18 1.37 -0.21
C MET A 112 -0.22 1.80 -0.65
N LEU A 113 -0.88 2.61 0.18
CA LEU A 113 -2.22 3.12 -0.12
C LEU A 113 -2.18 4.15 -1.26
N THR A 114 -3.28 4.24 -1.98
CA THR A 114 -3.61 5.44 -2.77
C THR A 114 -4.14 6.54 -1.84
N ALA A 115 -4.15 7.79 -2.32
CA ALA A 115 -4.76 8.90 -1.58
C ALA A 115 -6.26 8.65 -1.29
N ASP A 116 -6.97 8.03 -2.22
CA ASP A 116 -8.39 7.71 -2.06
C ASP A 116 -8.62 6.59 -1.04
N GLU A 117 -7.80 5.55 -1.05
CA GLU A 117 -7.86 4.51 -0.02
C GLU A 117 -7.59 5.08 1.37
N TYR A 118 -6.60 5.96 1.51
CA TYR A 118 -6.34 6.65 2.77
C TYR A 118 -7.54 7.50 3.22
N ARG A 119 -8.17 8.27 2.31
CA ARG A 119 -9.37 9.06 2.62
C ARG A 119 -10.52 8.18 3.10
N GLN A 120 -10.73 7.02 2.45
CA GLN A 120 -11.81 6.09 2.76
C GLN A 120 -11.61 5.36 4.10
N THR A 121 -10.36 5.18 4.54
CA THR A 121 -10.01 4.45 5.76
C THR A 121 -9.43 5.36 6.84
N ARG A 122 -9.63 6.66 6.72
CA ARG A 122 -9.07 7.71 7.57
C ARG A 122 -9.28 7.48 9.06
N ASP A 123 -10.41 6.93 9.45
CA ASP A 123 -10.79 6.61 10.82
C ASP A 123 -9.91 5.51 11.47
N LEU A 124 -9.26 4.66 10.66
CA LEU A 124 -8.36 3.60 11.13
C LEU A 124 -6.90 4.07 11.27
N HIS A 125 -6.55 5.25 10.76
CA HIS A 125 -5.19 5.73 10.78
C HIS A 125 -5.00 6.79 11.86
N PRO A 126 -4.27 6.48 12.95
CA PRO A 126 -3.76 7.51 13.84
C PRO A 126 -2.79 8.43 13.08
N ALA A 127 -2.60 9.63 13.56
CA ALA A 127 -1.56 10.51 13.03
C ALA A 127 -0.20 9.78 13.11
N PRO A 128 0.52 9.63 11.98
CA PRO A 128 1.77 8.87 11.98
C PRO A 128 2.87 9.64 12.72
N GLU A 129 3.81 8.91 13.33
CA GLU A 129 4.98 9.52 13.96
C GLU A 129 5.85 10.23 12.91
N HIS A 130 5.98 9.61 11.72
CA HIS A 130 6.69 10.15 10.57
C HIS A 130 5.71 10.26 9.39
N TRP A 131 6.02 11.16 8.45
CA TRP A 131 5.25 11.22 7.21
C TRP A 131 5.38 9.92 6.39
N ARG A 132 4.32 9.55 5.68
CA ARG A 132 4.22 8.28 4.92
C ARG A 132 3.89 8.53 3.46
N TRP A 133 4.60 7.87 2.56
CA TRP A 133 4.30 7.89 1.14
C TRP A 133 2.96 7.22 0.82
N LEU A 134 2.28 7.76 -0.21
CA LEU A 134 1.18 7.12 -0.91
C LEU A 134 1.61 6.87 -2.36
N ILE A 135 0.93 5.98 -3.10
CA ILE A 135 1.29 5.71 -4.50
C ILE A 135 0.68 6.69 -5.49
N THR A 136 -0.22 7.57 -5.07
CA THR A 136 -0.88 8.53 -5.94
C THR A 136 0.08 9.66 -6.31
N PRO A 137 0.47 9.82 -7.59
CA PRO A 137 1.27 10.95 -8.03
C PRO A 137 0.47 12.25 -7.94
N ASP A 138 1.13 13.35 -7.65
CA ASP A 138 0.50 14.68 -7.66
C ASP A 138 0.02 15.07 -9.07
N GLY A 139 0.86 14.79 -10.06
CA GLY A 139 0.57 14.92 -11.48
C GLY A 139 1.46 14.02 -12.31
N THR A 140 1.47 14.23 -13.62
CA THR A 140 2.29 13.48 -14.59
C THR A 140 3.14 14.43 -15.41
N PRO A 141 4.05 13.93 -16.30
CA PRO A 141 4.78 14.79 -17.22
C PRO A 141 3.91 15.70 -18.10
N LYS A 142 2.64 15.38 -18.25
CA LYS A 142 1.67 16.20 -19.01
C LYS A 142 1.07 17.36 -18.20
N SER A 143 1.34 17.41 -16.90
CA SER A 143 0.82 18.44 -15.99
C SER A 143 1.91 19.02 -15.09
N SER A 144 1.98 18.61 -13.84
CA SER A 144 2.89 19.18 -12.82
C SER A 144 4.28 18.51 -12.78
N GLY A 145 4.52 17.47 -13.59
CA GLY A 145 5.83 16.80 -13.68
C GLY A 145 5.93 15.52 -12.84
N THR A 146 7.17 15.08 -12.60
CA THR A 146 7.47 13.75 -12.06
C THR A 146 8.04 13.75 -10.64
N SER A 147 8.10 14.89 -9.96
CA SER A 147 8.88 15.05 -8.71
C SER A 147 8.10 14.78 -7.43
N PHE A 148 6.76 14.75 -7.49
CA PHE A 148 5.92 14.72 -6.31
C PHE A 148 4.88 13.61 -6.34
N VAL A 149 4.71 12.96 -5.20
CA VAL A 149 3.58 12.05 -4.90
C VAL A 149 2.84 12.57 -3.68
N ARG A 150 1.62 12.10 -3.49
CA ARG A 150 0.87 12.35 -2.27
C ARG A 150 1.55 11.63 -1.11
N TYR A 151 1.49 12.23 0.06
CA TYR A 151 1.96 11.65 1.31
C TYR A 151 1.08 12.08 2.48
N VAL A 152 1.12 11.32 3.55
CA VAL A 152 0.45 11.65 4.83
C VAL A 152 1.47 12.32 5.74
N SER A 153 1.18 13.54 6.18
CA SER A 153 2.01 14.26 7.16
C SER A 153 1.85 13.70 8.57
N SER A 154 2.74 14.06 9.48
CA SER A 154 2.69 13.66 10.90
C SER A 154 1.43 14.14 11.64
N ASP A 155 0.73 15.15 11.13
CA ASP A 155 -0.60 15.58 11.60
C ASP A 155 -1.75 14.82 10.94
N GLY A 156 -1.44 13.86 10.05
CA GLY A 156 -2.39 13.07 9.29
C GLY A 156 -2.99 13.78 8.07
N SER A 157 -2.57 14.98 7.72
CA SER A 157 -3.04 15.66 6.51
C SER A 157 -2.39 15.11 5.24
N LEU A 158 -3.10 15.22 4.10
CA LEU A 158 -2.58 14.85 2.78
C LEU A 158 -1.84 16.03 2.15
N ASN A 159 -0.62 15.79 1.70
CA ASN A 159 0.25 16.78 1.08
C ASN A 159 1.01 16.22 -0.13
N SER A 160 1.70 17.10 -0.90
CA SER A 160 2.44 16.70 -2.11
C SER A 160 3.75 17.47 -2.33
N HIS A 161 4.24 18.22 -1.36
CA HIS A 161 5.41 19.10 -1.55
C HIS A 161 6.77 18.50 -1.18
N ILE A 162 6.80 17.20 -0.82
CA ILE A 162 8.06 16.47 -0.59
C ILE A 162 8.47 15.77 -1.86
N ARG A 163 9.72 15.97 -2.29
CA ARG A 163 10.27 15.30 -3.47
C ARG A 163 10.42 13.80 -3.22
N VAL A 164 10.15 13.00 -4.25
CA VAL A 164 10.18 11.53 -4.22
C VAL A 164 11.52 10.91 -3.78
N GLN A 165 12.62 11.65 -3.85
CA GLN A 165 13.94 11.20 -3.39
C GLN A 165 14.17 11.36 -1.88
N ARG A 166 13.31 12.08 -1.17
CA ARG A 166 13.49 12.31 0.26
C ARG A 166 13.24 11.03 1.05
N ARG A 167 14.11 10.77 2.03
CA ARG A 167 13.97 9.69 3.02
C ARG A 167 13.25 10.18 4.26
#